data_09584df7815cf0fb1370af4542dc6bfa
#
_entry.id   09584df7815cf0fb1370af4542dc6bfa
#
_cell.length_a   1.000
_cell.length_b   1.000
_cell.length_c   1.000
_cell.angle_alpha   90.00
_cell.angle_beta   90.00
_cell.angle_gamma   90.00
#
_symmetry.space_group_name_H-M   'P 1'
#
loop_
_entity.id
_entity.type
_entity.pdbx_description
1 polymer ?
#
loop_
_entity_poly.entity_id
_entity_poly.type
_entity_poly.pdbx_seq_one_letter_code
_entity_poly.pdbx_strand_id
1 'polypeptide(L)'
;MIKQLCVLLFCVLGSVNLTFAQGKIVDRVVATVGANIILQSDIDMQYSQNLAQGMSPNEDFKCYILQQLLTQKLLAQQAVLDSIEVSESEVDDNLNNRLNVMTRQAGGKERLESFLNRSLLQYKEEMRTSVAEQLKAQKMQQNIVQKIDVTPLEVKRYFEGLDKDSLPYFDTEVEIGEIVMYPVLTKEEKETSRKRAEDLRKQIVDGSDFGTIARLYSEDKGSAVAGGDLGFSTRDNYVKEFSAVAFKLKPGEISQVFETEYGFHFLQVLERRGEEVRARHILISIKPTNASLERTKVKMDSLYQKLINKKIDFYNAATQYSDNKETKFNGGMVTDQNRSTLIPVNKLEASVFTAIDPLKAGEYSQPTLFQEEGPAGKSGYRISFLKTRIPPHKANLDQDFSKIKEAASEDKTRRKLSEWFESRRTNTFIAINDDFHKCDDLKIWIKPIENASANIAK
;
A
#
# COMPACT_ATOMS: atom_id res chain seq x y z
N MET A 1 19.87 82.13 10.38
CA MET A 1 20.67 81.02 10.93
C MET A 1 19.86 80.08 11.84
N ILE A 2 18.84 80.57 12.58
CA ILE A 2 18.03 79.69 13.51
C ILE A 2 17.05 78.72 12.78
N LYS A 3 16.56 79.09 11.58
CA LYS A 3 15.67 78.23 10.80
C LYS A 3 16.32 76.95 10.15
N GLN A 4 17.61 77.04 9.88
CA GLN A 4 18.37 75.92 9.30
C GLN A 4 18.85 74.94 10.38
N LEU A 5 18.98 75.39 11.63
CA LEU A 5 19.34 74.46 12.75
C LEU A 5 18.18 73.58 13.19
N CYS A 6 16.94 74.07 13.11
CA CYS A 6 15.75 73.26 13.45
C CYS A 6 15.45 72.15 12.42
N VAL A 7 15.80 72.33 11.14
CA VAL A 7 15.59 71.26 10.11
C VAL A 7 16.61 70.12 10.26
N LEU A 8 17.85 70.44 10.66
CA LEU A 8 18.89 69.43 10.92
C LEU A 8 18.61 68.62 12.20
N LEU A 9 18.00 69.28 13.23
CA LEU A 9 17.62 68.51 14.47
C LEU A 9 16.43 67.63 14.26
N PHE A 10 15.51 67.91 13.32
CA PHE A 10 14.37 67.08 12.99
C PHE A 10 14.71 65.85 12.10
N CYS A 11 15.81 65.94 11.31
CA CYS A 11 16.32 64.86 10.51
C CYS A 11 17.10 63.75 11.32
N VAL A 12 17.67 64.15 12.48
CA VAL A 12 18.43 63.20 13.34
C VAL A 12 17.50 62.36 14.25
N LEU A 13 16.29 62.85 14.53
CA LEU A 13 15.30 62.11 15.35
C LEU A 13 14.44 61.10 14.56
N GLY A 14 14.56 61.06 13.21
CA GLY A 14 13.79 60.18 12.33
C GLY A 14 14.36 58.80 12.05
N SER A 15 15.56 58.44 12.59
CA SER A 15 16.22 57.16 12.29
C SER A 15 16.32 56.23 13.50
N VAL A 16 15.29 56.18 14.35
CA VAL A 16 15.14 55.05 15.25
C VAL A 16 14.55 53.89 14.44
N ASN A 17 15.43 53.13 13.81
CA ASN A 17 15.05 51.79 13.30
C ASN A 17 14.64 50.96 14.51
N LEU A 18 13.34 50.85 14.76
CA LEU A 18 12.76 49.81 15.59
C LEU A 18 13.07 48.47 14.88
N THR A 19 14.26 47.93 15.10
CA THR A 19 14.55 46.54 14.88
C THR A 19 13.62 45.78 15.81
N PHE A 20 12.45 45.36 15.31
CA PHE A 20 11.72 44.28 15.93
C PHE A 20 12.66 43.07 15.90
N ALA A 21 13.31 42.83 17.04
CA ALA A 21 13.91 41.52 17.28
C ALA A 21 12.76 40.53 17.13
N GLN A 22 12.73 39.85 15.98
CA GLN A 22 11.90 38.63 15.87
C GLN A 22 12.42 37.70 16.94
N GLY A 23 11.70 37.66 18.06
CA GLY A 23 11.97 36.70 19.13
C GLY A 23 12.02 35.33 18.46
N LYS A 24 13.19 34.70 18.52
CA LYS A 24 13.34 33.33 18.10
C LYS A 24 12.28 32.55 18.89
N ILE A 25 11.22 32.08 18.23
CA ILE A 25 10.18 31.29 18.88
C ILE A 25 10.91 30.04 19.39
N VAL A 26 11.16 29.99 20.69
CA VAL A 26 11.71 28.83 21.35
C VAL A 26 10.56 27.82 21.39
N ASP A 27 10.75 26.67 20.76
CA ASP A 27 9.73 25.63 20.74
C ASP A 27 9.44 25.15 22.16
N ARG A 28 8.17 24.96 22.48
CA ARG A 28 7.73 24.65 23.85
C ARG A 28 7.77 23.14 24.08
N VAL A 29 8.36 22.73 25.20
CA VAL A 29 8.26 21.34 25.66
C VAL A 29 6.83 21.11 26.19
N VAL A 30 6.14 20.17 25.56
CA VAL A 30 4.78 19.75 25.90
C VAL A 30 4.78 18.55 26.86
N ALA A 31 5.70 17.62 26.63
CA ALA A 31 5.84 16.47 27.51
C ALA A 31 7.28 15.94 27.55
N THR A 32 7.59 15.20 28.61
CA THR A 32 8.86 14.49 28.78
C THR A 32 8.56 13.02 29.10
N VAL A 33 9.29 12.10 28.49
CA VAL A 33 9.21 10.64 28.75
C VAL A 33 10.63 10.10 28.92
N GLY A 34 11.03 9.82 30.15
CA GLY A 34 12.41 9.50 30.49
C GLY A 34 13.37 10.61 30.06
N ALA A 35 14.29 10.32 29.16
CA ALA A 35 15.22 11.28 28.56
C ALA A 35 14.70 11.98 27.30
N ASN A 36 13.54 11.59 26.79
CA ASN A 36 12.98 12.12 25.55
C ASN A 36 11.98 13.24 25.80
N ILE A 37 12.01 14.27 24.98
CA ILE A 37 11.06 15.38 25.00
C ILE A 37 10.09 15.31 23.83
N ILE A 38 8.92 15.89 24.00
CA ILE A 38 7.91 16.12 22.97
C ILE A 38 7.70 17.63 22.91
N LEU A 39 7.86 18.20 21.71
CA LEU A 39 7.72 19.60 21.45
C LEU A 39 6.31 19.95 20.92
N GLN A 40 5.93 21.21 21.06
CA GLN A 40 4.68 21.71 20.49
C GLN A 40 4.68 21.56 18.97
N SER A 41 5.82 21.82 18.33
CA SER A 41 5.99 21.65 16.88
C SER A 41 5.77 20.20 16.41
N ASP A 42 6.10 19.21 17.22
CA ASP A 42 5.84 17.78 16.87
C ASP A 42 4.35 17.51 16.72
N ILE A 43 3.55 18.07 17.66
CA ILE A 43 2.09 17.94 17.63
C ILE A 43 1.51 18.70 16.44
N ASP A 44 1.92 19.95 16.26
CA ASP A 44 1.38 20.83 15.21
C ASP A 44 1.73 20.34 13.81
N MET A 45 2.90 19.71 13.63
CA MET A 45 3.30 19.07 12.38
C MET A 45 2.41 17.87 12.05
N GLN A 46 2.20 16.95 13.00
CA GLN A 46 1.32 15.81 12.79
C GLN A 46 -0.13 16.24 12.58
N TYR A 47 -0.60 17.23 13.32
CA TYR A 47 -1.93 17.80 13.14
C TYR A 47 -2.12 18.34 11.72
N SER A 48 -1.16 19.13 11.24
CA SER A 48 -1.19 19.71 9.88
C SER A 48 -1.15 18.65 8.78
N GLN A 49 -0.37 17.57 8.96
CA GLN A 49 -0.33 16.44 8.02
C GLN A 49 -1.68 15.74 7.90
N ASN A 50 -2.36 15.53 9.03
CA ASN A 50 -3.67 14.89 9.04
C ASN A 50 -4.76 15.78 8.40
N LEU A 51 -4.71 17.10 8.64
CA LEU A 51 -5.59 18.04 7.93
C LEU A 51 -5.38 18.01 6.42
N ALA A 52 -4.14 17.92 5.97
CA ALA A 52 -3.82 17.80 4.53
C ALA A 52 -4.32 16.49 3.91
N GLN A 53 -4.56 15.45 4.71
CA GLN A 53 -5.16 14.18 4.30
C GLN A 53 -6.71 14.20 4.35
N GLY A 54 -7.32 15.34 4.65
CA GLY A 54 -8.79 15.53 4.63
C GLY A 54 -9.48 15.25 5.96
N MET A 55 -8.75 15.15 7.08
CA MET A 55 -9.37 15.07 8.40
C MET A 55 -9.95 16.42 8.82
N SER A 56 -11.15 16.38 9.44
CA SER A 56 -11.79 17.59 9.97
C SER A 56 -11.05 18.09 11.23
N PRO A 57 -10.91 19.42 11.40
CA PRO A 57 -10.31 20.00 12.60
C PRO A 57 -11.09 19.59 13.84
N ASN A 58 -10.39 19.07 14.86
CA ASN A 58 -10.93 18.74 16.17
C ASN A 58 -9.87 19.04 17.24
N GLU A 59 -10.23 19.77 18.30
CA GLU A 59 -9.29 20.04 19.41
C GLU A 59 -8.84 18.76 20.14
N ASP A 60 -9.73 17.79 20.30
CA ASP A 60 -9.42 16.50 20.93
C ASP A 60 -8.38 15.72 20.15
N PHE A 61 -8.24 16.00 18.83
CA PHE A 61 -7.26 15.33 18.01
C PHE A 61 -5.80 15.65 18.38
N LYS A 62 -5.52 16.84 18.94
CA LYS A 62 -4.18 17.14 19.50
C LYS A 62 -3.89 16.30 20.74
N CYS A 63 -4.91 15.99 21.55
CA CYS A 63 -4.80 15.08 22.69
C CYS A 63 -4.42 13.67 22.23
N TYR A 64 -5.09 13.18 21.17
CA TYR A 64 -4.79 11.89 20.58
C TYR A 64 -3.36 11.85 19.99
N ILE A 65 -2.92 12.89 19.27
CA ILE A 65 -1.54 12.99 18.76
C ILE A 65 -0.53 12.91 19.91
N LEU A 66 -0.76 13.67 21.00
CA LEU A 66 0.14 13.63 22.15
C LEU A 66 0.20 12.23 22.77
N GLN A 67 -0.94 11.54 22.90
CA GLN A 67 -0.99 10.16 23.38
C GLN A 67 -0.16 9.22 22.50
N GLN A 68 -0.23 9.36 21.18
CA GLN A 68 0.57 8.57 20.23
C GLN A 68 2.07 8.86 20.41
N LEU A 69 2.44 10.12 20.54
CA LEU A 69 3.84 10.52 20.75
C LEU A 69 4.38 10.02 22.10
N LEU A 70 3.60 10.11 23.19
CA LEU A 70 3.97 9.56 24.49
C LEU A 70 4.23 8.05 24.40
N THR A 71 3.34 7.33 23.73
CA THR A 71 3.46 5.89 23.49
C THR A 71 4.74 5.56 22.71
N GLN A 72 4.99 6.29 21.62
CA GLN A 72 6.18 6.13 20.80
C GLN A 72 7.47 6.41 21.59
N LYS A 73 7.51 7.51 22.36
CA LYS A 73 8.68 7.86 23.18
C LYS A 73 8.92 6.84 24.28
N LEU A 74 7.88 6.27 24.90
CA LEU A 74 8.01 5.21 25.89
C LEU A 74 8.61 3.93 25.29
N LEU A 75 8.14 3.52 24.12
CA LEU A 75 8.71 2.39 23.39
C LEU A 75 10.17 2.64 22.97
N ALA A 76 10.47 3.83 22.44
CA ALA A 76 11.83 4.19 22.03
C ALA A 76 12.79 4.24 23.24
N GLN A 77 12.33 4.77 24.38
CA GLN A 77 13.10 4.78 25.64
C GLN A 77 13.40 3.35 26.11
N GLN A 78 12.42 2.46 26.08
CA GLN A 78 12.61 1.07 26.47
C GLN A 78 13.52 0.33 25.48
N ALA A 79 13.40 0.62 24.17
CA ALA A 79 14.30 0.05 23.16
C ALA A 79 15.78 0.34 23.46
N VAL A 80 16.08 1.55 23.93
CA VAL A 80 17.44 1.91 24.35
C VAL A 80 17.87 1.10 25.59
N LEU A 81 16.99 0.97 26.59
CA LEU A 81 17.26 0.19 27.81
C LEU A 81 17.45 -1.30 27.50
N ASP A 82 16.71 -1.84 26.56
CA ASP A 82 16.80 -3.25 26.14
C ASP A 82 17.86 -3.47 25.04
N SER A 83 18.70 -2.45 24.73
CA SER A 83 19.78 -2.50 23.73
C SER A 83 19.29 -2.91 22.34
N ILE A 84 18.11 -2.45 21.93
CA ILE A 84 17.59 -2.67 20.58
C ILE A 84 18.25 -1.67 19.64
N GLU A 85 19.06 -2.17 18.73
CA GLU A 85 19.79 -1.35 17.76
C GLU A 85 18.99 -1.16 16.46
N VAL A 86 19.15 0.04 15.89
CA VAL A 86 18.73 0.41 14.55
C VAL A 86 19.97 0.90 13.82
N SER A 87 20.32 0.25 12.73
CA SER A 87 21.50 0.62 11.94
C SER A 87 21.24 1.90 11.13
N GLU A 88 22.33 2.61 10.83
CA GLU A 88 22.27 3.81 9.95
C GLU A 88 21.69 3.46 8.56
N SER A 89 21.99 2.27 8.05
CA SER A 89 21.43 1.80 6.77
C SER A 89 19.91 1.67 6.83
N GLU A 90 19.33 1.12 7.90
CA GLU A 90 17.87 1.02 8.06
C GLU A 90 17.19 2.39 8.11
N VAL A 91 17.84 3.37 8.76
CA VAL A 91 17.36 4.75 8.80
C VAL A 91 17.41 5.36 7.40
N ASP A 92 18.53 5.20 6.69
CA ASP A 92 18.72 5.71 5.35
C ASP A 92 17.72 5.11 4.35
N ASP A 93 17.51 3.80 4.39
CA ASP A 93 16.57 3.10 3.50
C ASP A 93 15.14 3.58 3.76
N ASN A 94 14.75 3.73 5.03
CA ASN A 94 13.41 4.24 5.38
C ASN A 94 13.22 5.68 4.86
N LEU A 95 14.20 6.55 5.09
CA LEU A 95 14.17 7.94 4.62
C LEU A 95 14.13 8.02 3.10
N ASN A 96 14.97 7.24 2.40
CA ASN A 96 15.00 7.21 0.95
C ASN A 96 13.64 6.75 0.37
N ASN A 97 13.04 5.70 0.94
CA ASN A 97 11.73 5.22 0.52
C ASN A 97 10.64 6.27 0.71
N ARG A 98 10.62 6.97 1.87
CA ARG A 98 9.67 8.08 2.13
C ARG A 98 9.85 9.22 1.13
N LEU A 99 11.10 9.65 0.91
CA LEU A 99 11.40 10.71 -0.03
C LEU A 99 11.02 10.34 -1.46
N ASN A 100 11.23 9.09 -1.88
CA ASN A 100 10.83 8.61 -3.19
C ASN A 100 9.30 8.65 -3.38
N VAL A 101 8.53 8.26 -2.35
CA VAL A 101 7.06 8.36 -2.38
C VAL A 101 6.62 9.81 -2.46
N MET A 102 7.15 10.68 -1.58
CA MET A 102 6.83 12.11 -1.57
C MET A 102 7.19 12.78 -2.90
N THR A 103 8.34 12.45 -3.48
CA THR A 103 8.80 13.00 -4.78
C THR A 103 7.83 12.62 -5.90
N ARG A 104 7.37 11.36 -5.93
CA ARG A 104 6.36 10.94 -6.93
C ARG A 104 5.04 11.67 -6.74
N GLN A 105 4.55 11.79 -5.51
CA GLN A 105 3.30 12.50 -5.20
C GLN A 105 3.36 14.00 -5.54
N ALA A 106 4.51 14.63 -5.31
CA ALA A 106 4.71 16.04 -5.65
C ALA A 106 4.91 16.29 -7.16
N GLY A 107 5.09 15.23 -7.96
CA GLY A 107 5.36 15.33 -9.40
C GLY A 107 6.79 15.75 -9.72
N GLY A 108 7.77 15.43 -8.87
CA GLY A 108 9.20 15.61 -9.08
C GLY A 108 9.94 16.27 -7.93
N LYS A 109 11.27 16.13 -7.97
CA LYS A 109 12.19 16.62 -6.92
C LYS A 109 12.07 18.12 -6.68
N GLU A 110 12.13 18.92 -7.76
CA GLU A 110 12.12 20.39 -7.69
C GLU A 110 10.83 20.92 -7.05
N ARG A 111 9.69 20.29 -7.36
CA ARG A 111 8.40 20.65 -6.75
C ARG A 111 8.35 20.31 -5.28
N LEU A 112 8.89 19.14 -4.89
CA LEU A 112 8.96 18.75 -3.49
C LEU A 112 9.90 19.67 -2.69
N GLU A 113 11.09 20.00 -3.20
CA GLU A 113 12.02 20.91 -2.55
C GLU A 113 11.43 22.34 -2.42
N SER A 114 10.69 22.80 -3.44
CA SER A 114 9.96 24.07 -3.38
C SER A 114 8.86 24.05 -2.32
N PHE A 115 8.10 22.96 -2.22
CA PHE A 115 7.06 22.78 -1.20
C PHE A 115 7.64 22.72 0.21
N LEU A 116 8.74 21.99 0.41
CA LEU A 116 9.43 21.86 1.70
C LEU A 116 10.24 23.12 2.07
N ASN A 117 10.46 24.04 1.12
CA ASN A 117 11.33 25.22 1.25
C ASN A 117 12.76 24.86 1.73
N ARG A 118 13.27 23.70 1.29
CA ARG A 118 14.62 23.17 1.61
C ARG A 118 14.97 22.02 0.66
N SER A 119 16.27 21.70 0.56
CA SER A 119 16.71 20.56 -0.24
C SER A 119 16.30 19.24 0.40
N LEU A 120 16.13 18.18 -0.42
CA LEU A 120 15.83 16.84 0.09
C LEU A 120 16.93 16.31 1.03
N LEU A 121 18.19 16.70 0.79
CA LEU A 121 19.30 16.33 1.66
C LEU A 121 19.16 16.96 3.05
N GLN A 122 18.84 18.24 3.12
CA GLN A 122 18.59 18.92 4.41
C GLN A 122 17.41 18.30 5.14
N TYR A 123 16.30 18.07 4.43
CA TYR A 123 15.13 17.42 5.03
C TYR A 123 15.46 16.01 5.55
N LYS A 124 16.26 15.23 4.80
CA LYS A 124 16.71 13.89 5.22
C LYS A 124 17.49 13.94 6.52
N GLU A 125 18.46 14.87 6.65
CA GLU A 125 19.27 15.02 7.87
C GLU A 125 18.43 15.49 9.07
N GLU A 126 17.51 16.42 8.87
CA GLU A 126 16.59 16.86 9.93
C GLU A 126 15.69 15.75 10.45
N MET A 127 15.22 14.85 9.56
CA MET A 127 14.34 13.74 9.92
C MET A 127 15.05 12.52 10.48
N ARG A 128 16.38 12.41 10.35
CA ARG A 128 17.17 11.23 10.72
C ARG A 128 16.93 10.78 12.15
N THR A 129 17.03 11.68 13.10
CA THR A 129 16.83 11.37 14.53
C THR A 129 15.41 10.87 14.82
N SER A 130 14.40 11.55 14.27
CA SER A 130 13.00 11.18 14.45
C SER A 130 12.69 9.81 13.84
N VAL A 131 13.22 9.52 12.66
CA VAL A 131 13.06 8.21 12.00
C VAL A 131 13.78 7.10 12.76
N ALA A 132 14.99 7.36 13.27
CA ALA A 132 15.71 6.40 14.11
C ALA A 132 14.92 6.05 15.38
N GLU A 133 14.35 7.04 16.07
CA GLU A 133 13.49 6.82 17.23
C GLU A 133 12.22 6.03 16.86
N GLN A 134 11.58 6.37 15.76
CA GLN A 134 10.40 5.65 15.29
C GLN A 134 10.72 4.19 14.98
N LEU A 135 11.84 3.90 14.33
CA LEU A 135 12.28 2.53 14.03
C LEU A 135 12.61 1.76 15.31
N LYS A 136 13.24 2.40 16.32
CA LYS A 136 13.47 1.79 17.65
C LYS A 136 12.15 1.42 18.32
N ALA A 137 11.17 2.34 18.34
CA ALA A 137 9.85 2.09 18.89
C ALA A 137 9.14 0.92 18.19
N GLN A 138 9.21 0.89 16.86
CA GLN A 138 8.62 -0.19 16.05
C GLN A 138 9.29 -1.54 16.33
N LYS A 139 10.64 -1.61 16.37
CA LYS A 139 11.37 -2.84 16.73
C LYS A 139 11.04 -3.31 18.14
N MET A 140 10.90 -2.38 19.10
CA MET A 140 10.52 -2.72 20.46
C MET A 140 9.12 -3.35 20.50
N GLN A 141 8.15 -2.75 19.81
CA GLN A 141 6.80 -3.29 19.72
C GLN A 141 6.80 -4.68 19.08
N GLN A 142 7.55 -4.86 17.98
CA GLN A 142 7.70 -6.17 17.35
C GLN A 142 8.32 -7.21 18.29
N ASN A 143 9.35 -6.85 19.06
CA ASN A 143 9.99 -7.75 20.03
C ASN A 143 9.02 -8.19 21.13
N ILE A 144 8.10 -7.31 21.56
CA ILE A 144 7.05 -7.67 22.54
C ILE A 144 6.07 -8.66 21.89
N VAL A 145 5.59 -8.35 20.68
CA VAL A 145 4.56 -9.14 20.00
C VAL A 145 5.08 -10.50 19.56
N GLN A 146 6.31 -10.59 19.04
CA GLN A 146 6.92 -11.85 18.59
C GLN A 146 7.03 -12.92 19.70
N LYS A 147 7.07 -12.50 20.96
CA LYS A 147 7.12 -13.42 22.11
C LYS A 147 5.75 -13.94 22.53
N ILE A 148 4.68 -13.46 21.90
CA ILE A 148 3.31 -13.83 22.24
C ILE A 148 2.85 -14.92 21.27
N ASP A 149 2.74 -16.14 21.79
CA ASP A 149 2.13 -17.27 21.07
C ASP A 149 0.87 -17.72 21.82
N VAL A 150 -0.04 -18.38 21.09
CA VAL A 150 -1.30 -18.86 21.62
C VAL A 150 -1.38 -20.36 21.46
N THR A 151 -1.43 -21.06 22.58
CA THR A 151 -1.58 -22.51 22.62
C THR A 151 -3.02 -22.93 22.29
N PRO A 152 -3.24 -24.16 21.77
CA PRO A 152 -4.60 -24.67 21.53
C PRO A 152 -5.53 -24.61 22.75
N LEU A 153 -4.98 -24.78 23.96
CA LEU A 153 -5.76 -24.68 25.20
C LEU A 153 -6.20 -23.23 25.47
N GLU A 154 -5.35 -22.25 25.18
CA GLU A 154 -5.71 -20.83 25.30
C GLU A 154 -6.75 -20.42 24.27
N VAL A 155 -6.68 -20.93 23.03
CA VAL A 155 -7.72 -20.73 22.00
C VAL A 155 -9.06 -21.25 22.50
N LYS A 156 -9.08 -22.48 23.06
CA LYS A 156 -10.31 -23.07 23.63
C LYS A 156 -10.87 -22.23 24.76
N ARG A 157 -10.03 -21.80 25.72
CA ARG A 157 -10.45 -20.95 26.84
C ARG A 157 -10.98 -19.59 26.38
N TYR A 158 -10.31 -18.97 25.38
CA TYR A 158 -10.76 -17.73 24.79
C TYR A 158 -12.17 -17.90 24.20
N PHE A 159 -12.41 -18.95 23.41
CA PHE A 159 -13.69 -19.23 22.78
C PHE A 159 -14.79 -19.53 23.82
N GLU A 160 -14.48 -20.33 24.85
CA GLU A 160 -15.40 -20.66 25.93
C GLU A 160 -15.76 -19.43 26.79
N GLY A 161 -14.89 -18.43 26.83
CA GLY A 161 -15.12 -17.15 27.52
C GLY A 161 -15.95 -16.13 26.73
N LEU A 162 -16.22 -16.39 25.43
CA LEU A 162 -17.06 -15.51 24.63
C LEU A 162 -18.54 -15.73 24.98
N ASP A 163 -19.31 -14.64 24.95
CA ASP A 163 -20.75 -14.72 25.07
C ASP A 163 -21.33 -15.47 23.85
N LYS A 164 -22.08 -16.52 24.11
CA LYS A 164 -22.68 -17.38 23.07
C LYS A 164 -23.63 -16.63 22.15
N ASP A 165 -24.25 -15.57 22.63
CA ASP A 165 -25.19 -14.78 21.83
C ASP A 165 -24.46 -13.79 20.92
N SER A 166 -23.23 -13.43 21.28
CA SER A 166 -22.35 -12.53 20.50
C SER A 166 -21.37 -13.26 19.58
N LEU A 167 -21.41 -14.60 19.50
CA LEU A 167 -20.54 -15.34 18.59
C LEU A 167 -20.78 -14.92 17.13
N PRO A 168 -19.72 -14.66 16.36
CA PRO A 168 -19.85 -14.29 14.98
C PRO A 168 -20.55 -15.38 14.16
N TYR A 169 -21.37 -14.94 13.20
CA TYR A 169 -21.99 -15.82 12.23
C TYR A 169 -21.20 -15.71 10.93
N PHE A 170 -20.75 -16.85 10.42
CA PHE A 170 -20.04 -16.91 9.16
C PHE A 170 -21.00 -17.29 8.04
N ASP A 171 -20.95 -16.56 6.94
CA ASP A 171 -21.65 -16.88 5.70
C ASP A 171 -21.07 -18.17 5.09
N THR A 172 -21.70 -18.65 4.03
CA THR A 172 -21.16 -19.77 3.26
C THR A 172 -19.73 -19.45 2.81
N GLU A 173 -18.81 -20.37 3.11
CA GLU A 173 -17.43 -20.32 2.64
C GLU A 173 -17.12 -21.48 1.71
N VAL A 174 -16.25 -21.24 0.75
CA VAL A 174 -15.87 -22.25 -0.25
C VAL A 174 -14.35 -22.29 -0.41
N GLU A 175 -13.84 -23.50 -0.64
CA GLU A 175 -12.53 -23.67 -1.26
C GLU A 175 -12.74 -23.95 -2.75
N ILE A 176 -12.17 -23.11 -3.58
CA ILE A 176 -12.30 -23.21 -5.03
C ILE A 176 -10.95 -23.27 -5.72
N GLY A 177 -10.95 -23.95 -6.84
CA GLY A 177 -9.82 -23.93 -7.78
C GLY A 177 -10.27 -23.48 -9.15
N GLU A 178 -9.32 -23.09 -9.98
CA GLU A 178 -9.58 -22.70 -11.37
C GLU A 178 -8.49 -23.19 -12.31
N ILE A 179 -8.90 -23.49 -13.53
CA ILE A 179 -8.02 -23.68 -14.69
C ILE A 179 -8.46 -22.68 -15.73
N VAL A 180 -7.53 -21.84 -16.15
CA VAL A 180 -7.77 -20.75 -17.11
C VAL A 180 -6.98 -21.02 -18.40
N MET A 181 -7.60 -20.83 -19.56
CA MET A 181 -6.91 -20.81 -20.85
C MET A 181 -7.28 -19.54 -21.62
N TYR A 182 -6.26 -18.82 -22.07
CA TYR A 182 -6.43 -17.69 -22.96
C TYR A 182 -6.29 -18.11 -24.42
N PRO A 183 -7.04 -17.46 -25.33
CA PRO A 183 -6.93 -17.74 -26.76
C PRO A 183 -5.54 -17.42 -27.31
N VAL A 184 -4.95 -18.40 -27.96
CA VAL A 184 -3.73 -18.20 -28.75
C VAL A 184 -4.13 -17.77 -30.14
N LEU A 185 -3.76 -16.54 -30.50
CA LEU A 185 -4.05 -15.99 -31.84
C LEU A 185 -2.96 -16.34 -32.83
N THR A 186 -3.36 -16.66 -34.07
CA THR A 186 -2.43 -16.83 -35.18
C THR A 186 -1.86 -15.48 -35.61
N LYS A 187 -0.82 -15.51 -36.45
CA LYS A 187 -0.23 -14.27 -37.00
C LYS A 187 -1.25 -13.46 -37.80
N GLU A 188 -2.08 -14.15 -38.57
CA GLU A 188 -3.14 -13.55 -39.39
C GLU A 188 -4.20 -12.88 -38.54
N GLU A 189 -4.60 -13.49 -37.39
CA GLU A 189 -5.57 -12.92 -36.47
C GLU A 189 -5.03 -11.67 -35.77
N LYS A 190 -3.73 -11.58 -35.52
CA LYS A 190 -3.07 -10.41 -34.97
C LYS A 190 -2.86 -9.26 -35.95
N GLU A 191 -2.81 -9.58 -37.26
CA GLU A 191 -2.41 -8.65 -38.31
C GLU A 191 -3.32 -7.41 -38.39
N THR A 192 -4.62 -7.56 -38.11
CA THR A 192 -5.54 -6.43 -38.12
C THR A 192 -5.18 -5.37 -37.01
N SER A 193 -4.86 -5.83 -35.81
CA SER A 193 -4.43 -4.94 -34.70
C SER A 193 -3.06 -4.32 -35.02
N ARG A 194 -2.14 -5.10 -35.61
CA ARG A 194 -0.84 -4.62 -36.02
C ARG A 194 -0.93 -3.51 -37.05
N LYS A 195 -1.67 -3.74 -38.14
CA LYS A 195 -1.90 -2.75 -39.19
C LYS A 195 -2.50 -1.46 -38.61
N ARG A 196 -3.49 -1.59 -37.74
CA ARG A 196 -4.07 -0.42 -37.07
C ARG A 196 -3.03 0.38 -36.26
N ALA A 197 -2.14 -0.29 -35.54
CA ALA A 197 -1.06 0.38 -34.83
C ALA A 197 -0.06 1.05 -35.80
N GLU A 198 0.29 0.39 -36.93
CA GLU A 198 1.16 0.94 -37.97
C GLU A 198 0.54 2.16 -38.66
N ASP A 199 -0.76 2.13 -38.95
CA ASP A 199 -1.50 3.25 -39.55
C ASP A 199 -1.55 4.47 -38.60
N LEU A 200 -1.80 4.26 -37.32
CA LEU A 200 -1.79 5.33 -36.33
C LEU A 200 -0.38 5.92 -36.15
N ARG A 201 0.63 5.05 -36.12
CA ARG A 201 2.03 5.49 -36.08
C ARG A 201 2.39 6.32 -37.32
N LYS A 202 1.96 5.91 -38.48
CA LYS A 202 2.19 6.64 -39.74
C LYS A 202 1.56 8.03 -39.66
N GLN A 203 0.31 8.18 -39.21
CA GLN A 203 -0.34 9.47 -39.04
C GLN A 203 0.48 10.43 -38.16
N ILE A 204 1.08 9.92 -37.08
CA ILE A 204 1.91 10.75 -36.20
C ILE A 204 3.23 11.13 -36.85
N VAL A 205 3.87 10.20 -37.55
CA VAL A 205 5.10 10.49 -38.32
C VAL A 205 4.83 11.51 -39.44
N ASP A 206 3.65 11.46 -40.06
CA ASP A 206 3.18 12.40 -41.06
C ASP A 206 2.73 13.77 -40.49
N GLY A 207 2.81 13.97 -39.16
CA GLY A 207 2.62 15.28 -38.52
C GLY A 207 1.39 15.39 -37.57
N SER A 208 0.62 14.34 -37.39
CA SER A 208 -0.48 14.37 -36.40
C SER A 208 0.05 14.44 -34.95
N ASP A 209 -0.67 15.15 -34.07
CA ASP A 209 -0.28 15.24 -32.65
C ASP A 209 -0.41 13.90 -31.93
N PHE A 210 0.70 13.44 -31.34
CA PHE A 210 0.76 12.16 -30.65
C PHE A 210 -0.26 12.06 -29.49
N GLY A 211 -0.37 13.13 -28.69
CA GLY A 211 -1.28 13.15 -27.54
C GLY A 211 -2.74 13.06 -27.94
N THR A 212 -3.10 13.70 -29.05
CA THR A 212 -4.46 13.62 -29.61
C THR A 212 -4.79 12.21 -30.11
N ILE A 213 -3.88 11.60 -30.86
CA ILE A 213 -4.05 10.21 -31.34
C ILE A 213 -4.10 9.23 -30.16
N ALA A 214 -3.28 9.42 -29.12
CA ALA A 214 -3.31 8.60 -27.92
C ALA A 214 -4.66 8.70 -27.20
N ARG A 215 -5.19 9.89 -26.98
CA ARG A 215 -6.51 10.09 -26.34
C ARG A 215 -7.65 9.44 -27.10
N LEU A 216 -7.60 9.46 -28.43
CA LEU A 216 -8.68 8.95 -29.29
C LEU A 216 -8.61 7.43 -29.48
N TYR A 217 -7.42 6.86 -29.60
CA TYR A 217 -7.25 5.50 -30.09
C TYR A 217 -6.47 4.56 -29.16
N SER A 218 -5.72 5.06 -28.17
CA SER A 218 -5.03 4.17 -27.23
C SER A 218 -6.02 3.40 -26.37
N GLU A 219 -5.81 2.10 -26.29
CA GLU A 219 -6.60 1.20 -25.44
C GLU A 219 -6.01 1.08 -24.01
N ASP A 220 -4.85 1.68 -23.74
CA ASP A 220 -4.39 1.94 -22.38
C ASP A 220 -5.11 3.16 -21.81
N LYS A 221 -6.24 2.91 -21.12
CA LYS A 221 -7.08 3.97 -20.52
C LYS A 221 -6.36 4.79 -19.47
N GLY A 222 -5.36 4.19 -18.78
CA GLY A 222 -4.60 4.85 -17.73
C GLY A 222 -3.77 6.03 -18.24
N SER A 223 -3.07 5.83 -19.36
CA SER A 223 -2.22 6.88 -19.94
C SER A 223 -2.89 7.67 -21.06
N ALA A 224 -3.90 7.11 -21.73
CA ALA A 224 -4.59 7.75 -22.87
C ALA A 224 -5.10 9.16 -22.55
N VAL A 225 -5.72 9.35 -21.35
CA VAL A 225 -6.24 10.65 -20.91
C VAL A 225 -5.13 11.71 -20.78
N ALA A 226 -3.91 11.29 -20.46
CA ALA A 226 -2.72 12.13 -20.41
C ALA A 226 -1.97 12.21 -21.76
N GLY A 227 -2.61 11.80 -22.87
CA GLY A 227 -1.98 11.76 -24.20
C GLY A 227 -0.92 10.68 -24.36
N GLY A 228 -1.06 9.58 -23.59
CA GLY A 228 -0.15 8.44 -23.58
C GLY A 228 1.06 8.60 -22.66
N ASP A 229 1.21 9.70 -21.93
CA ASP A 229 2.37 9.99 -21.08
C ASP A 229 2.38 9.07 -19.85
N LEU A 230 3.50 8.35 -19.66
CA LEU A 230 3.72 7.40 -18.56
C LEU A 230 4.53 8.00 -17.41
N GLY A 231 4.97 9.27 -17.56
CA GLY A 231 5.89 9.89 -16.60
C GLY A 231 7.30 9.28 -16.69
N PHE A 232 8.14 9.63 -15.69
CA PHE A 232 9.48 9.03 -15.55
C PHE A 232 9.39 7.65 -14.92
N SER A 233 10.12 6.69 -15.50
CA SER A 233 10.13 5.32 -15.01
C SER A 233 11.46 4.63 -15.30
N THR A 234 11.84 3.69 -14.43
CA THR A 234 13.00 2.83 -14.58
C THR A 234 12.67 1.58 -15.41
N ARG A 235 13.70 0.81 -15.79
CA ARG A 235 13.56 -0.42 -16.61
C ARG A 235 12.63 -1.45 -15.98
N ASP A 236 12.68 -1.60 -14.67
CA ASP A 236 11.97 -2.65 -13.93
C ASP A 236 10.47 -2.42 -13.83
N ASN A 237 10.01 -1.20 -14.13
CA ASN A 237 8.59 -0.85 -14.14
C ASN A 237 7.87 -1.17 -15.46
N TYR A 238 8.60 -1.60 -16.47
CA TYR A 238 8.05 -1.97 -17.78
C TYR A 238 8.26 -3.45 -18.08
N VAL A 239 7.36 -4.04 -18.87
CA VAL A 239 7.61 -5.36 -19.45
C VAL A 239 8.86 -5.33 -20.34
N LYS A 240 9.54 -6.46 -20.45
CA LYS A 240 10.87 -6.57 -21.07
C LYS A 240 10.93 -5.99 -22.49
N GLU A 241 9.92 -6.28 -23.30
CA GLU A 241 9.83 -5.83 -24.69
C GLU A 241 9.68 -4.30 -24.76
N PHE A 242 8.83 -3.71 -23.92
CA PHE A 242 8.63 -2.28 -23.84
C PHE A 242 9.90 -1.58 -23.35
N SER A 243 10.50 -2.11 -22.28
CA SER A 243 11.75 -1.61 -21.73
C SER A 243 12.88 -1.64 -22.77
N ALA A 244 13.02 -2.73 -23.53
CA ALA A 244 14.05 -2.86 -24.55
C ALA A 244 13.94 -1.78 -25.64
N VAL A 245 12.73 -1.36 -25.99
CA VAL A 245 12.48 -0.31 -26.98
C VAL A 245 12.67 1.07 -26.37
N ALA A 246 12.02 1.35 -25.21
CA ALA A 246 12.03 2.68 -24.58
C ALA A 246 13.45 3.14 -24.22
N PHE A 247 14.27 2.21 -23.71
CA PHE A 247 15.63 2.55 -23.27
C PHE A 247 16.68 2.55 -24.41
N LYS A 248 16.32 2.16 -25.61
CA LYS A 248 17.20 2.24 -26.81
C LYS A 248 17.02 3.55 -27.58
N LEU A 249 15.85 4.14 -27.57
CA LEU A 249 15.50 5.34 -28.34
C LEU A 249 16.09 6.61 -27.71
N LYS A 250 16.36 7.61 -28.55
CA LYS A 250 16.74 8.96 -28.13
C LYS A 250 15.50 9.81 -27.85
N PRO A 251 15.62 10.89 -27.04
CA PRO A 251 14.54 11.86 -26.88
C PRO A 251 14.05 12.41 -28.25
N GLY A 252 12.75 12.45 -28.43
CA GLY A 252 12.07 12.85 -29.67
C GLY A 252 11.81 11.71 -30.67
N GLU A 253 12.51 10.58 -30.58
CA GLU A 253 12.34 9.47 -31.51
C GLU A 253 11.05 8.68 -31.22
N ILE A 254 10.40 8.23 -32.31
CA ILE A 254 9.21 7.36 -32.27
C ILE A 254 9.63 5.95 -32.69
N SER A 255 9.29 4.94 -31.88
CA SER A 255 9.60 3.54 -32.16
C SER A 255 8.89 3.00 -33.41
N GLN A 256 9.35 1.87 -33.91
CA GLN A 256 8.52 1.00 -34.73
C GLN A 256 7.42 0.37 -33.86
N VAL A 257 6.39 -0.20 -34.50
CA VAL A 257 5.38 -1.01 -33.79
C VAL A 257 6.04 -2.30 -33.31
N PHE A 258 5.83 -2.63 -32.04
CA PHE A 258 6.32 -3.85 -31.38
C PHE A 258 5.21 -4.51 -30.57
N GLU A 259 5.33 -5.80 -30.34
CA GLU A 259 4.34 -6.60 -29.60
C GLU A 259 4.80 -6.83 -28.16
N THR A 260 3.85 -6.79 -27.22
CA THR A 260 4.00 -7.24 -25.83
C THR A 260 2.83 -8.16 -25.48
N GLU A 261 2.78 -8.69 -24.28
CA GLU A 261 1.62 -9.47 -23.81
C GLU A 261 0.30 -8.67 -23.77
N TYR A 262 0.34 -7.33 -23.78
CA TYR A 262 -0.84 -6.45 -23.81
C TYR A 262 -1.32 -6.11 -25.21
N GLY A 263 -0.49 -6.26 -26.22
CA GLY A 263 -0.84 -5.93 -27.59
C GLY A 263 0.29 -5.29 -28.37
N PHE A 264 -0.08 -4.52 -29.41
CA PHE A 264 0.86 -3.76 -30.24
C PHE A 264 1.04 -2.36 -29.69
N HIS A 265 2.28 -1.99 -29.49
CA HIS A 265 2.67 -0.67 -28.99
C HIS A 265 3.54 0.04 -30.01
N PHE A 266 3.49 1.34 -29.94
CA PHE A 266 4.59 2.20 -30.35
C PHE A 266 4.69 3.36 -29.36
N LEU A 267 5.90 3.87 -29.15
CA LEU A 267 6.18 4.86 -28.14
C LEU A 267 7.08 5.98 -28.66
N GLN A 268 7.05 7.10 -27.97
CA GLN A 268 7.99 8.19 -28.15
C GLN A 268 8.68 8.49 -26.82
N VAL A 269 10.00 8.59 -26.83
CA VAL A 269 10.75 9.07 -25.67
C VAL A 269 10.69 10.59 -25.64
N LEU A 270 10.26 11.15 -24.51
CA LEU A 270 10.18 12.61 -24.31
C LEU A 270 11.46 13.14 -23.67
N GLU A 271 11.96 12.47 -22.62
CA GLU A 271 13.09 12.93 -21.83
C GLU A 271 13.83 11.75 -21.18
N ARG A 272 15.11 11.93 -20.87
CA ARG A 272 15.92 11.00 -20.07
C ARG A 272 16.55 11.70 -18.88
N ARG A 273 16.56 11.00 -17.73
CA ARG A 273 17.21 11.45 -16.50
C ARG A 273 17.95 10.30 -15.84
N GLY A 274 19.25 10.21 -16.03
CA GLY A 274 20.03 9.07 -15.51
C GLY A 274 19.45 7.75 -15.99
N GLU A 275 19.03 6.91 -15.06
CA GLU A 275 18.43 5.59 -15.33
C GLU A 275 16.91 5.64 -15.60
N GLU A 276 16.30 6.82 -15.64
CA GLU A 276 14.87 6.98 -15.90
C GLU A 276 14.60 7.51 -17.32
N VAL A 277 13.48 7.04 -17.89
CA VAL A 277 12.95 7.49 -19.17
C VAL A 277 11.52 7.98 -18.99
N ARG A 278 11.23 9.19 -19.48
CA ARG A 278 9.86 9.64 -19.69
C ARG A 278 9.45 9.33 -21.11
N ALA A 279 8.44 8.50 -21.24
CA ALA A 279 7.92 8.08 -22.54
C ALA A 279 6.40 8.29 -22.59
N ARG A 280 5.88 8.46 -23.81
CA ARG A 280 4.46 8.34 -24.12
C ARG A 280 4.23 7.23 -25.12
N HIS A 281 3.12 6.53 -24.99
CA HIS A 281 2.83 5.38 -25.85
C HIS A 281 1.37 5.35 -26.33
N ILE A 282 1.15 4.52 -27.32
CA ILE A 282 -0.18 4.10 -27.80
C ILE A 282 -0.20 2.58 -27.80
N LEU A 283 -1.24 2.02 -27.17
CA LEU A 283 -1.52 0.59 -27.13
C LEU A 283 -2.72 0.27 -28.00
N ILE A 284 -2.57 -0.71 -28.88
CA ILE A 284 -3.67 -1.39 -29.57
C ILE A 284 -3.71 -2.83 -29.09
N SER A 285 -4.66 -3.15 -28.23
CA SER A 285 -4.80 -4.48 -27.65
C SER A 285 -5.21 -5.51 -28.73
N ILE A 286 -4.77 -6.72 -28.51
CA ILE A 286 -5.10 -7.84 -29.41
C ILE A 286 -6.34 -8.52 -28.83
N LYS A 287 -7.50 -8.31 -29.49
CA LYS A 287 -8.76 -8.92 -29.07
C LYS A 287 -8.89 -10.34 -29.62
N PRO A 288 -9.35 -11.30 -28.80
CA PRO A 288 -9.65 -12.63 -29.27
C PRO A 288 -10.67 -12.60 -30.42
N THR A 289 -10.40 -13.37 -31.45
CA THR A 289 -11.36 -13.63 -32.53
C THR A 289 -12.33 -14.74 -32.12
N ASN A 290 -13.51 -14.79 -32.75
CA ASN A 290 -14.44 -15.92 -32.53
C ASN A 290 -13.76 -17.26 -32.84
N ALA A 291 -12.92 -17.33 -33.87
CA ALA A 291 -12.17 -18.54 -34.23
C ALA A 291 -11.18 -18.94 -33.14
N SER A 292 -10.45 -17.97 -32.55
CA SER A 292 -9.50 -18.24 -31.46
C SER A 292 -10.19 -18.69 -30.17
N LEU A 293 -11.35 -18.07 -29.85
CA LEU A 293 -12.19 -18.46 -28.71
C LEU A 293 -12.72 -19.88 -28.89
N GLU A 294 -13.22 -20.24 -30.08
CA GLU A 294 -13.73 -21.57 -30.36
C GLU A 294 -12.63 -22.65 -30.24
N ARG A 295 -11.44 -22.38 -30.79
CA ARG A 295 -10.28 -23.29 -30.62
C ARG A 295 -9.93 -23.52 -29.16
N THR A 296 -10.03 -22.46 -28.35
CA THR A 296 -9.73 -22.55 -26.91
C THR A 296 -10.83 -23.29 -26.17
N LYS A 297 -12.10 -23.04 -26.53
CA LYS A 297 -13.23 -23.78 -25.98
C LYS A 297 -13.10 -25.29 -26.20
N VAL A 298 -12.80 -25.71 -27.43
CA VAL A 298 -12.61 -27.13 -27.77
C VAL A 298 -11.51 -27.77 -26.90
N LYS A 299 -10.39 -27.05 -26.67
CA LYS A 299 -9.33 -27.53 -25.76
C LYS A 299 -9.81 -27.67 -24.31
N MET A 300 -10.55 -26.68 -23.82
CA MET A 300 -11.10 -26.68 -22.48
C MET A 300 -12.16 -27.78 -22.31
N ASP A 301 -13.05 -27.98 -23.29
CA ASP A 301 -14.02 -29.07 -23.28
C ASP A 301 -13.33 -30.44 -23.23
N SER A 302 -12.24 -30.61 -24.01
CA SER A 302 -11.42 -31.83 -23.96
C SER A 302 -10.79 -32.06 -22.57
N LEU A 303 -10.28 -30.98 -21.94
CA LEU A 303 -9.72 -31.05 -20.60
C LEU A 303 -10.79 -31.36 -19.54
N TYR A 304 -11.96 -30.72 -19.65
CA TYR A 304 -13.12 -31.00 -18.81
C TYR A 304 -13.50 -32.49 -18.87
N GLN A 305 -13.56 -33.07 -20.07
CA GLN A 305 -13.83 -34.51 -20.23
C GLN A 305 -12.76 -35.39 -19.57
N LYS A 306 -11.50 -34.99 -19.58
CA LYS A 306 -10.44 -35.72 -18.84
C LYS A 306 -10.63 -35.66 -17.33
N LEU A 307 -11.04 -34.48 -16.80
CA LEU A 307 -11.29 -34.26 -15.38
C LEU A 307 -12.47 -35.12 -14.88
N ILE A 308 -13.65 -35.03 -15.53
CA ILE A 308 -14.84 -35.77 -15.11
C ILE A 308 -14.68 -37.28 -15.24
N ASN A 309 -13.88 -37.72 -16.23
CA ASN A 309 -13.54 -39.13 -16.40
C ASN A 309 -12.34 -39.59 -15.55
N LYS A 310 -11.83 -38.73 -14.65
CA LYS A 310 -10.70 -39.00 -13.74
C LYS A 310 -9.43 -39.48 -14.45
N LYS A 311 -9.23 -39.05 -15.73
CA LYS A 311 -8.01 -39.34 -16.49
C LYS A 311 -6.83 -38.42 -16.08
N ILE A 312 -7.12 -37.32 -15.45
CA ILE A 312 -6.17 -36.37 -14.82
C ILE A 312 -6.83 -35.82 -13.57
N ASP A 313 -6.07 -35.63 -12.52
CA ASP A 313 -6.54 -34.88 -11.33
C ASP A 313 -6.44 -33.39 -11.56
N PHE A 314 -7.17 -32.61 -10.76
CA PHE A 314 -7.27 -31.17 -10.92
C PHE A 314 -5.92 -30.45 -10.73
N TYR A 315 -5.11 -30.87 -9.77
CA TYR A 315 -3.81 -30.28 -9.48
C TYR A 315 -2.86 -30.40 -10.67
N ASN A 316 -2.73 -31.60 -11.23
CA ASN A 316 -1.92 -31.85 -12.41
C ASN A 316 -2.47 -31.12 -13.65
N ALA A 317 -3.80 -31.07 -13.79
CA ALA A 317 -4.44 -30.33 -14.89
C ALA A 317 -4.15 -28.83 -14.80
N ALA A 318 -4.26 -28.22 -13.62
CA ALA A 318 -3.94 -26.81 -13.41
C ALA A 318 -2.47 -26.51 -13.73
N THR A 319 -1.55 -27.33 -13.21
CA THR A 319 -0.11 -27.15 -13.43
C THR A 319 0.28 -27.29 -14.92
N GLN A 320 -0.36 -28.19 -15.65
CA GLN A 320 -0.01 -28.44 -17.05
C GLN A 320 -0.69 -27.47 -18.02
N TYR A 321 -1.96 -27.14 -17.77
CA TYR A 321 -2.82 -26.50 -18.77
C TYR A 321 -3.25 -25.08 -18.41
N SER A 322 -3.20 -24.67 -17.13
CA SER A 322 -3.63 -23.33 -16.76
C SER A 322 -2.63 -22.25 -17.21
N ASP A 323 -3.16 -21.16 -17.75
CA ASP A 323 -2.39 -19.96 -18.09
C ASP A 323 -2.35 -18.94 -16.93
N ASN A 324 -3.18 -19.12 -15.89
CA ASN A 324 -3.14 -18.26 -14.71
C ASN A 324 -1.88 -18.51 -13.89
N LYS A 325 -0.97 -17.53 -13.87
CA LYS A 325 0.34 -17.64 -13.19
C LYS A 325 0.22 -17.67 -11.66
N GLU A 326 -0.83 -17.09 -11.10
CA GLU A 326 -1.03 -17.00 -9.64
C GLU A 326 -1.47 -18.34 -9.06
N THR A 327 -2.40 -19.04 -9.75
CA THR A 327 -2.98 -20.29 -9.27
C THR A 327 -2.29 -21.54 -9.84
N LYS A 328 -1.67 -21.45 -11.02
CA LYS A 328 -1.05 -22.59 -11.73
C LYS A 328 -0.15 -23.47 -10.86
N PHE A 329 0.73 -22.84 -10.08
CA PHE A 329 1.71 -23.55 -9.25
C PHE A 329 1.23 -23.82 -7.83
N ASN A 330 0.01 -23.37 -7.50
CA ASN A 330 -0.70 -23.67 -6.28
C ASN A 330 -1.81 -24.74 -6.50
N GLY A 331 -1.61 -25.62 -7.47
CA GLY A 331 -2.58 -26.65 -7.81
C GLY A 331 -3.91 -26.12 -8.35
N GLY A 332 -3.92 -24.91 -8.87
CA GLY A 332 -5.11 -24.23 -9.35
C GLY A 332 -5.96 -23.61 -8.22
N MET A 333 -5.56 -23.72 -6.96
CA MET A 333 -6.37 -23.23 -5.83
C MET A 333 -6.32 -21.70 -5.74
N VAL A 334 -7.49 -21.09 -5.57
CA VAL A 334 -7.65 -19.67 -5.36
C VAL A 334 -7.44 -19.34 -3.89
N THR A 335 -6.77 -18.23 -3.61
CA THR A 335 -6.58 -17.72 -2.24
C THR A 335 -7.03 -16.28 -2.16
N ASP A 336 -7.47 -15.87 -0.98
CA ASP A 336 -7.74 -14.46 -0.67
C ASP A 336 -6.44 -13.65 -0.43
N GLN A 337 -6.57 -12.37 -0.11
CA GLN A 337 -5.44 -11.47 0.20
C GLN A 337 -4.61 -11.94 1.41
N ASN A 338 -5.20 -12.70 2.32
CA ASN A 338 -4.56 -13.27 3.50
C ASN A 338 -3.96 -14.66 3.23
N ARG A 339 -4.01 -15.13 1.97
CA ARG A 339 -3.60 -16.48 1.54
C ARG A 339 -4.45 -17.59 2.13
N SER A 340 -5.68 -17.30 2.58
CA SER A 340 -6.66 -18.31 2.95
C SER A 340 -7.27 -18.95 1.69
N THR A 341 -7.43 -20.26 1.70
CA THR A 341 -8.15 -20.99 0.65
C THR A 341 -9.66 -21.00 0.89
N LEU A 342 -10.11 -20.77 2.13
CA LEU A 342 -11.51 -20.60 2.47
C LEU A 342 -11.93 -19.16 2.20
N ILE A 343 -12.82 -18.97 1.24
CA ILE A 343 -13.25 -17.65 0.76
C ILE A 343 -14.76 -17.53 0.98
N PRO A 344 -15.24 -16.48 1.66
CA PRO A 344 -16.67 -16.20 1.74
C PRO A 344 -17.27 -15.98 0.35
N VAL A 345 -18.43 -16.59 0.07
CA VAL A 345 -19.05 -16.53 -1.28
C VAL A 345 -19.36 -15.10 -1.74
N ASN A 346 -19.61 -14.17 -0.81
CA ASN A 346 -19.85 -12.75 -1.09
C ASN A 346 -18.58 -11.99 -1.51
N LYS A 347 -17.41 -12.60 -1.43
CA LYS A 347 -16.12 -12.05 -1.89
C LYS A 347 -15.70 -12.59 -3.26
N LEU A 348 -16.45 -13.54 -3.81
CA LEU A 348 -16.15 -14.10 -5.12
C LEU A 348 -16.61 -13.18 -6.24
N GLU A 349 -15.89 -13.24 -7.36
CA GLU A 349 -16.36 -12.67 -8.63
C GLU A 349 -17.72 -13.30 -9.01
N ALA A 350 -18.67 -12.48 -9.47
CA ALA A 350 -20.03 -12.94 -9.77
C ALA A 350 -20.06 -14.11 -10.78
N SER A 351 -19.17 -14.11 -11.75
CA SER A 351 -19.06 -15.18 -12.75
C SER A 351 -18.58 -16.50 -12.13
N VAL A 352 -17.66 -16.44 -11.17
CA VAL A 352 -17.18 -17.60 -10.42
C VAL A 352 -18.28 -18.16 -9.53
N PHE A 353 -18.95 -17.27 -8.76
CA PHE A 353 -20.07 -17.65 -7.91
C PHE A 353 -21.15 -18.38 -8.72
N THR A 354 -21.58 -17.81 -9.85
CA THR A 354 -22.60 -18.42 -10.71
C THR A 354 -22.15 -19.79 -11.24
N ALA A 355 -20.87 -19.97 -11.55
CA ALA A 355 -20.34 -21.22 -12.07
C ALA A 355 -20.28 -22.33 -11.01
N ILE A 356 -20.02 -21.99 -9.73
CA ILE A 356 -19.87 -22.96 -8.64
C ILE A 356 -21.17 -23.21 -7.87
N ASP A 357 -22.14 -22.29 -7.94
CA ASP A 357 -23.37 -22.38 -7.13
C ASP A 357 -24.12 -23.72 -7.30
N PRO A 358 -24.32 -24.25 -8.53
CA PRO A 358 -25.01 -25.53 -8.73
C PRO A 358 -24.16 -26.76 -8.38
N LEU A 359 -22.85 -26.59 -8.11
CA LEU A 359 -21.92 -27.71 -7.91
C LEU A 359 -22.01 -28.29 -6.49
N LYS A 360 -21.77 -29.60 -6.40
CA LYS A 360 -21.42 -30.25 -5.12
C LYS A 360 -19.92 -30.23 -4.91
N ALA A 361 -19.51 -30.34 -3.65
CA ALA A 361 -18.09 -30.47 -3.33
C ALA A 361 -17.47 -31.66 -4.10
N GLY A 362 -16.31 -31.38 -4.74
CA GLY A 362 -15.61 -32.32 -5.62
C GLY A 362 -15.98 -32.23 -7.09
N GLU A 363 -16.94 -31.39 -7.49
CA GLU A 363 -17.37 -31.24 -8.88
C GLU A 363 -16.71 -30.04 -9.58
N TYR A 364 -16.75 -30.07 -10.91
CA TYR A 364 -16.18 -29.07 -11.82
C TYR A 364 -17.29 -28.37 -12.61
N SER A 365 -17.16 -27.05 -12.82
CA SER A 365 -18.01 -26.35 -13.76
C SER A 365 -17.70 -26.77 -15.20
N GLN A 366 -18.67 -26.63 -16.09
CA GLN A 366 -18.36 -26.62 -17.51
C GLN A 366 -17.44 -25.42 -17.85
N PRO A 367 -16.68 -25.47 -18.95
CA PRO A 367 -15.90 -24.33 -19.40
C PRO A 367 -16.78 -23.10 -19.62
N THR A 368 -16.52 -22.03 -18.90
CA THR A 368 -17.23 -20.74 -18.98
C THR A 368 -16.35 -19.69 -19.59
N LEU A 369 -16.89 -18.90 -20.53
CA LEU A 369 -16.22 -17.71 -21.05
C LEU A 369 -16.19 -16.65 -19.95
N PHE A 370 -15.03 -16.04 -19.71
CA PHE A 370 -14.88 -14.93 -18.79
C PHE A 370 -14.03 -13.83 -19.40
N GLN A 371 -14.10 -12.65 -18.79
CA GLN A 371 -13.23 -11.52 -19.09
C GLN A 371 -12.68 -10.98 -17.77
N GLU A 372 -11.36 -10.84 -17.67
CA GLU A 372 -10.73 -10.21 -16.53
C GLU A 372 -11.16 -8.76 -16.39
N GLU A 373 -11.26 -8.30 -15.16
CA GLU A 373 -11.52 -6.88 -14.87
C GLU A 373 -10.27 -6.04 -15.17
N GLY A 374 -10.51 -4.80 -15.58
CA GLY A 374 -9.46 -3.81 -15.81
C GLY A 374 -9.20 -3.46 -17.26
N PRO A 375 -8.37 -2.43 -17.52
CA PRO A 375 -8.18 -1.86 -18.85
C PRO A 375 -7.51 -2.81 -19.85
N ALA A 376 -6.75 -3.78 -19.36
CA ALA A 376 -6.03 -4.78 -20.17
C ALA A 376 -6.57 -6.20 -19.94
N GLY A 377 -7.79 -6.32 -19.39
CA GLY A 377 -8.38 -7.62 -19.03
C GLY A 377 -8.49 -8.55 -20.23
N LYS A 378 -7.96 -9.75 -20.09
CA LYS A 378 -7.96 -10.80 -21.12
C LYS A 378 -9.26 -11.59 -21.06
N SER A 379 -9.81 -11.95 -22.21
CA SER A 379 -10.92 -12.90 -22.31
C SER A 379 -10.38 -14.31 -22.49
N GLY A 380 -10.99 -15.27 -21.84
CA GLY A 380 -10.59 -16.68 -21.91
C GLY A 380 -11.68 -17.62 -21.42
N TYR A 381 -11.35 -18.91 -21.34
CA TYR A 381 -12.21 -19.91 -20.76
C TYR A 381 -11.68 -20.36 -19.41
N ARG A 382 -12.60 -20.58 -18.46
CA ARG A 382 -12.32 -21.06 -17.10
C ARG A 382 -13.13 -22.29 -16.78
N ILE A 383 -12.47 -23.29 -16.16
CA ILE A 383 -13.12 -24.37 -15.42
C ILE A 383 -12.94 -24.05 -13.95
N SER A 384 -14.05 -23.93 -13.21
CA SER A 384 -14.03 -23.79 -11.76
C SER A 384 -14.21 -25.15 -11.08
N PHE A 385 -13.47 -25.37 -10.01
CA PHE A 385 -13.53 -26.56 -9.16
C PHE A 385 -14.04 -26.17 -7.79
N LEU A 386 -15.14 -26.77 -7.33
CA LEU A 386 -15.60 -26.61 -5.96
C LEU A 386 -15.01 -27.72 -5.11
N LYS A 387 -13.94 -27.43 -4.36
CA LYS A 387 -13.28 -28.41 -3.50
C LYS A 387 -14.09 -28.68 -2.24
N THR A 388 -14.52 -27.59 -1.56
CA THR A 388 -15.23 -27.66 -0.27
C THR A 388 -16.28 -26.55 -0.22
N ARG A 389 -17.42 -26.83 0.42
CA ARG A 389 -18.44 -25.84 0.76
C ARG A 389 -18.84 -25.99 2.20
N ILE A 390 -18.64 -24.96 3.01
CA ILE A 390 -19.05 -24.89 4.41
C ILE A 390 -20.32 -24.03 4.45
N PRO A 391 -21.48 -24.60 4.90
CA PRO A 391 -22.71 -23.82 4.98
C PRO A 391 -22.60 -22.72 6.06
N PRO A 392 -23.53 -21.75 6.05
CA PRO A 392 -23.56 -20.71 7.06
C PRO A 392 -23.70 -21.31 8.45
N HIS A 393 -22.91 -20.80 9.41
CA HIS A 393 -22.91 -21.33 10.78
C HIS A 393 -22.42 -20.29 11.79
N LYS A 394 -22.80 -20.48 13.08
CA LYS A 394 -22.16 -19.77 14.17
C LYS A 394 -20.75 -20.31 14.38
N ALA A 395 -19.81 -19.42 14.72
CA ALA A 395 -18.42 -19.77 15.01
C ALA A 395 -18.33 -20.98 15.95
N ASN A 396 -17.51 -21.96 15.58
CA ASN A 396 -17.22 -23.13 16.39
C ASN A 396 -15.76 -23.58 16.23
N LEU A 397 -15.24 -24.30 17.22
CA LEU A 397 -13.84 -24.71 17.25
C LEU A 397 -13.47 -25.77 16.19
N ASP A 398 -14.45 -26.54 15.71
CA ASP A 398 -14.17 -27.63 14.77
C ASP A 398 -13.91 -27.10 13.36
N GLN A 399 -14.64 -26.06 12.94
CA GLN A 399 -14.58 -25.50 11.58
C GLN A 399 -13.73 -24.22 11.52
N ASP A 400 -13.70 -23.43 12.61
CA ASP A 400 -13.14 -22.07 12.63
C ASP A 400 -11.90 -21.91 13.50
N PHE A 401 -11.25 -23.03 13.86
CA PHE A 401 -10.11 -22.99 14.79
C PHE A 401 -9.05 -21.95 14.40
N SER A 402 -8.72 -21.83 13.14
CA SER A 402 -7.72 -20.86 12.66
C SER A 402 -8.15 -19.40 12.89
N LYS A 403 -9.41 -19.06 12.61
CA LYS A 403 -9.97 -17.72 12.81
C LYS A 403 -10.07 -17.39 14.30
N ILE A 404 -10.51 -18.36 15.11
CA ILE A 404 -10.59 -18.23 16.56
C ILE A 404 -9.19 -18.09 17.17
N LYS A 405 -8.20 -18.81 16.66
CA LYS A 405 -6.80 -18.67 17.07
C LYS A 405 -6.26 -17.29 16.75
N GLU A 406 -6.57 -16.73 15.58
CA GLU A 406 -6.19 -15.36 15.21
C GLU A 406 -6.81 -14.35 16.17
N ALA A 407 -8.13 -14.42 16.41
CA ALA A 407 -8.82 -13.55 17.36
C ALA A 407 -8.28 -13.68 18.80
N ALA A 408 -7.99 -14.91 19.26
CA ALA A 408 -7.37 -15.16 20.55
C ALA A 408 -5.95 -14.58 20.64
N SER A 409 -5.19 -14.67 19.54
CA SER A 409 -3.84 -14.09 19.43
C SER A 409 -3.88 -12.56 19.50
N GLU A 410 -4.79 -11.93 18.79
CA GLU A 410 -5.01 -10.49 18.84
C GLU A 410 -5.42 -10.02 20.24
N ASP A 411 -6.35 -10.73 20.89
CA ASP A 411 -6.76 -10.42 22.25
C ASP A 411 -5.61 -10.57 23.25
N LYS A 412 -4.86 -11.66 23.18
CA LYS A 412 -3.68 -11.88 24.03
C LYS A 412 -2.62 -10.80 23.78
N THR A 413 -2.39 -10.44 22.54
CA THR A 413 -1.45 -9.38 22.15
C THR A 413 -1.87 -8.04 22.71
N ARG A 414 -3.14 -7.67 22.57
CA ARG A 414 -3.71 -6.43 23.12
C ARG A 414 -3.55 -6.37 24.64
N ARG A 415 -3.90 -7.44 25.35
CA ARG A 415 -3.74 -7.51 26.82
C ARG A 415 -2.27 -7.41 27.22
N LYS A 416 -1.38 -8.16 26.58
CA LYS A 416 0.06 -8.16 26.89
C LYS A 416 0.71 -6.82 26.60
N LEU A 417 0.35 -6.16 25.51
CA LEU A 417 0.80 -4.80 25.22
C LEU A 417 0.28 -3.82 26.30
N SER A 418 -0.99 -3.91 26.68
CA SER A 418 -1.55 -3.06 27.72
C SER A 418 -0.86 -3.27 29.09
N GLU A 419 -0.64 -4.53 29.52
CA GLU A 419 0.10 -4.87 30.75
C GLU A 419 1.54 -4.32 30.68
N TRP A 420 2.20 -4.46 29.53
CA TRP A 420 3.55 -3.97 29.31
C TRP A 420 3.59 -2.43 29.42
N PHE A 421 2.68 -1.74 28.73
CA PHE A 421 2.59 -0.28 28.76
C PHE A 421 2.35 0.23 30.17
N GLU A 422 1.41 -0.34 30.91
CA GLU A 422 1.11 0.07 32.28
C GLU A 422 2.34 -0.12 33.18
N SER A 423 3.02 -1.26 33.08
CA SER A 423 4.24 -1.53 33.84
C SER A 423 5.38 -0.55 33.50
N ARG A 424 5.56 -0.20 32.23
CA ARG A 424 6.64 0.72 31.84
C ARG A 424 6.30 2.18 32.12
N ARG A 425 5.04 2.57 31.93
CA ARG A 425 4.55 3.90 32.23
C ARG A 425 4.74 4.25 33.71
N THR A 426 4.40 3.34 34.61
CA THR A 426 4.53 3.55 36.08
C THR A 426 5.97 3.62 36.56
N ASN A 427 6.92 3.04 35.79
CA ASN A 427 8.35 3.00 36.12
C ASN A 427 9.19 4.02 35.33
N THR A 428 8.57 4.86 34.50
CA THR A 428 9.24 5.88 33.71
C THR A 428 8.82 7.26 34.17
N PHE A 429 9.78 8.19 34.28
CA PHE A 429 9.44 9.59 34.56
C PHE A 429 8.68 10.18 33.38
N ILE A 430 7.46 10.65 33.62
CA ILE A 430 6.60 11.27 32.61
C ILE A 430 6.05 12.57 33.19
N ALA A 431 6.26 13.67 32.46
CA ALA A 431 5.71 14.97 32.77
C ALA A 431 4.97 15.51 31.55
N ILE A 432 3.78 16.04 31.75
CA ILE A 432 2.92 16.61 30.69
C ILE A 432 2.53 18.02 31.12
N ASN A 433 2.57 18.95 30.16
CA ASN A 433 2.19 20.32 30.37
C ASN A 433 0.71 20.46 30.73
N ASP A 434 0.40 21.38 31.67
CA ASP A 434 -0.95 21.59 32.23
C ASP A 434 -2.02 21.87 31.18
N ASP A 435 -1.67 22.47 30.03
CA ASP A 435 -2.61 22.74 28.92
C ASP A 435 -3.28 21.46 28.39
N PHE A 436 -2.61 20.31 28.54
CA PHE A 436 -3.10 19.00 28.11
C PHE A 436 -3.77 18.19 29.22
N HIS A 437 -3.82 18.70 30.48
CA HIS A 437 -4.51 18.01 31.59
C HIS A 437 -6.02 17.93 31.38
N LYS A 438 -6.60 18.74 30.50
CA LYS A 438 -7.99 18.68 30.09
C LYS A 438 -8.35 17.47 29.20
N CYS A 439 -7.34 16.78 28.64
CA CYS A 439 -7.52 15.65 27.76
C CYS A 439 -7.86 14.37 28.53
N ASP A 440 -9.04 13.80 28.30
CA ASP A 440 -9.47 12.58 29.02
C ASP A 440 -8.55 11.39 28.73
N ASP A 441 -8.10 11.23 27.49
CA ASP A 441 -7.20 10.15 27.06
C ASP A 441 -5.81 10.21 27.72
N LEU A 442 -5.42 11.38 28.23
CA LEU A 442 -4.13 11.58 28.88
C LEU A 442 -4.19 11.38 30.41
N LYS A 443 -5.35 11.22 30.99
CA LYS A 443 -5.49 11.04 32.46
C LYS A 443 -4.67 9.86 33.00
N ILE A 444 -4.55 8.79 32.21
CA ILE A 444 -3.72 7.64 32.59
C ILE A 444 -2.23 8.00 32.69
N TRP A 445 -1.77 9.00 31.89
CA TRP A 445 -0.37 9.45 31.85
C TRP A 445 -0.03 10.48 32.91
N ILE A 446 -1.04 11.18 33.46
CA ILE A 446 -0.92 12.31 34.40
C ILE A 446 -0.94 11.83 35.87
N LYS A 447 -1.30 10.57 36.15
CA LYS A 447 -1.39 10.08 37.56
C LYS A 447 -0.08 10.31 38.30
N PRO A 448 -0.14 10.89 39.54
CA PRO A 448 1.03 11.14 40.36
C PRO A 448 1.80 9.85 40.63
N ILE A 449 3.12 9.94 40.60
CA ILE A 449 4.01 8.89 41.11
C ILE A 449 3.90 8.90 42.63
N GLU A 450 2.90 8.24 43.20
CA GLU A 450 2.72 8.17 44.65
C GLU A 450 3.85 7.44 45.41
N ASN A 451 4.84 6.84 44.69
CA ASN A 451 5.86 6.00 45.30
C ASN A 451 7.31 6.20 44.86
N ALA A 452 7.64 7.26 44.10
CA ALA A 452 9.05 7.49 43.71
C ALA A 452 9.92 8.04 44.84
N SER A 453 9.35 8.63 45.89
CA SER A 453 10.09 9.23 47.02
C SER A 453 10.46 8.23 48.13
N ALA A 454 9.92 7.01 48.13
CA ALA A 454 10.15 6.03 49.21
C ALA A 454 11.37 5.13 48.97
N ASN A 455 11.94 5.09 47.75
CA ASN A 455 13.07 4.21 47.42
C ASN A 455 14.41 4.91 47.29
N ILE A 456 14.53 6.20 47.52
CA ILE A 456 15.81 6.94 47.53
C ILE A 456 16.39 7.07 48.98
N ALA A 457 15.66 6.59 50.00
CA ALA A 457 16.06 6.68 51.41
C ALA A 457 16.22 5.28 52.06
N LYS A 458 16.71 4.28 51.36
CA LYS A 458 17.21 3.05 51.95
C LYS A 458 18.49 2.61 51.32
#